data_75fe38ee21d1c7f5f23f537632e93732
#
_entry.id   75fe38ee21d1c7f5f23f537632e93732
#
_cell.length_a   1.000
_cell.length_b   1.000
_cell.length_c   1.000
_cell.angle_alpha   90.00
_cell.angle_beta   90.00
_cell.angle_gamma   90.00
#
_symmetry.space_group_name_H-M   'P 1'
#
loop_
_entity.id
_entity.type
_entity.pdbx_description
1 polymer ?
#
loop_
_entity_poly.entity_id
_entity_poly.type
_entity_poly.pdbx_seq_one_letter_code
_entity_poly.pdbx_strand_id
1 'polypeptide(L)'
;MAATARHRALLSLVTAALVLGGCGGTTSEGGISGGGKVIGRTVTVYSLTSDPAGANRDFVDAQKLALSDAGGRAGALAVNFTSLDLGDDDTLQAEAARRAISDPQIIAAIVDANTVTVPLFNAAGLLQVAPGGDARLASDPNELPSGKPTIAILGTGATPPDFERRFQQAFGREPGAGAERGYLAMQSILKAIADARAGNDRTSVIDAYLN
;
A
#
# COMPACT_ATOMS: atom_id res chain seq x y z
N MET A 1 84.28 8.98 18.43
CA MET A 1 84.03 10.40 18.26
C MET A 1 82.54 10.55 18.05
N ALA A 2 81.89 10.82 18.98
CA ALA A 2 81.20 11.95 19.59
C ALA A 2 80.34 12.77 18.60
N ALA A 3 79.07 12.75 18.79
CA ALA A 3 78.29 13.98 18.94
C ALA A 3 76.80 13.69 19.24
N THR A 4 76.48 14.00 20.47
CA THR A 4 75.14 14.14 21.02
C THR A 4 74.40 15.34 20.42
N ALA A 5 73.13 15.20 20.06
CA ALA A 5 72.23 16.34 19.93
C ALA A 5 70.86 16.02 20.56
N ARG A 6 70.64 16.70 21.65
CA ARG A 6 69.38 16.76 22.42
C ARG A 6 68.35 17.59 21.63
N HIS A 7 67.15 17.06 21.41
CA HIS A 7 66.04 17.92 21.03
C HIS A 7 64.86 17.73 22.01
N ARG A 8 64.49 18.88 22.56
CA ARG A 8 63.51 19.11 23.59
C ARG A 8 62.11 18.76 23.11
N ALA A 9 61.43 18.03 23.97
CA ALA A 9 60.00 17.81 23.91
C ALA A 9 59.25 19.12 24.18
N LEU A 10 58.36 19.51 23.28
CA LEU A 10 57.31 20.48 23.49
C LEU A 10 56.00 19.74 23.67
N LEU A 11 55.54 19.69 24.90
CA LEU A 11 54.23 19.19 25.28
C LEU A 11 53.19 20.26 24.84
N SER A 12 52.40 19.97 23.83
CA SER A 12 51.20 20.76 23.50
C SER A 12 49.99 20.06 24.12
N LEU A 13 49.49 20.70 25.15
CA LEU A 13 48.26 20.31 25.82
C LEU A 13 47.08 20.73 24.93
N VAL A 14 46.42 19.77 24.24
CA VAL A 14 45.16 20.03 23.51
C VAL A 14 44.02 19.72 24.49
N THR A 15 43.40 20.76 24.97
CA THR A 15 42.17 20.71 25.77
C THR A 15 41.01 20.33 24.85
N ALA A 16 40.56 19.08 24.87
CA ALA A 16 39.35 18.67 24.19
C ALA A 16 38.13 19.11 25.04
N ALA A 17 37.43 20.12 24.55
CA ALA A 17 36.10 20.49 25.05
C ALA A 17 35.08 19.45 24.58
N LEU A 18 34.61 18.60 25.48
CA LEU A 18 33.44 17.74 25.25
C LEU A 18 32.19 18.61 25.23
N VAL A 19 31.69 18.92 24.03
CA VAL A 19 30.33 19.42 23.86
C VAL A 19 29.40 18.22 23.94
N LEU A 20 28.77 18.03 25.09
CA LEU A 20 27.62 17.15 25.28
C LEU A 20 26.43 17.77 24.54
N GLY A 21 26.38 17.56 23.23
CA GLY A 21 25.17 17.79 22.44
C GLY A 21 24.14 16.76 22.86
N GLY A 22 23.17 17.16 23.69
CA GLY A 22 22.01 16.35 24.02
C GLY A 22 21.23 16.04 22.73
N CYS A 23 21.35 14.81 22.24
CA CYS A 23 20.34 14.25 21.35
C CYS A 23 19.04 14.14 22.14
N GLY A 24 18.21 15.16 22.04
CA GLY A 24 16.80 15.06 22.32
C GLY A 24 16.22 14.04 21.37
N GLY A 25 16.25 12.77 21.74
CA GLY A 25 15.48 11.73 21.08
C GLY A 25 14.02 12.10 21.28
N THR A 26 13.40 12.71 20.27
CA THR A 26 11.96 12.61 20.11
C THR A 26 11.67 11.14 19.89
N THR A 27 11.30 10.44 20.96
CA THR A 27 10.56 9.19 20.85
C THR A 27 9.29 9.55 20.10
N SER A 28 9.33 9.36 18.78
CA SER A 28 8.09 9.22 18.03
C SER A 28 7.40 8.01 18.62
N GLU A 29 6.46 8.26 19.53
CA GLU A 29 5.45 7.28 19.84
C GLU A 29 4.88 6.87 18.48
N GLY A 30 5.14 5.63 18.09
CA GLY A 30 4.62 5.01 16.89
C GLY A 30 3.12 4.77 17.04
N GLY A 31 2.36 5.84 17.19
CA GLY A 31 0.97 5.88 16.88
C GLY A 31 0.88 5.68 15.38
N ILE A 32 0.20 4.64 14.93
CA ILE A 32 -0.19 4.45 13.54
C ILE A 32 -1.16 5.58 13.23
N SER A 33 -0.63 6.74 12.89
CA SER A 33 -1.43 7.89 12.45
C SER A 33 -1.98 7.51 11.08
N GLY A 34 -3.27 7.21 11.01
CA GLY A 34 -3.98 6.97 9.77
C GLY A 34 -3.73 8.14 8.81
N GLY A 35 -3.08 7.88 7.69
CA GLY A 35 -2.74 8.87 6.68
C GLY A 35 -1.24 9.13 6.62
N GLY A 36 -0.47 8.25 5.98
CA GLY A 36 0.95 8.41 5.75
C GLY A 36 1.26 8.72 4.28
N LYS A 37 2.26 9.56 4.06
CA LYS A 37 2.81 9.80 2.73
C LYS A 37 3.85 8.75 2.40
N VAL A 38 3.67 8.07 1.27
CA VAL A 38 4.68 7.16 0.72
C VAL A 38 5.88 7.97 0.22
N ILE A 39 7.08 7.58 0.61
CA ILE A 39 8.30 8.26 0.20
C ILE A 39 8.74 7.74 -1.17
N GLY A 40 9.02 8.64 -2.10
CA GLY A 40 9.50 8.30 -3.43
C GLY A 40 8.45 8.39 -4.51
N ARG A 41 8.71 7.72 -5.64
CA ARG A 41 7.87 7.75 -6.85
C ARG A 41 7.28 6.39 -7.21
N THR A 42 7.34 5.47 -6.28
CA THR A 42 6.77 4.13 -6.39
C THR A 42 5.82 3.90 -5.25
N VAL A 43 4.64 3.41 -5.56
CA VAL A 43 3.63 2.99 -4.59
C VAL A 43 3.25 1.54 -4.84
N THR A 44 2.73 0.86 -3.82
CA THR A 44 2.30 -0.54 -3.92
C THR A 44 0.79 -0.65 -3.71
N VAL A 45 0.12 -1.37 -4.59
CA VAL A 45 -1.27 -1.83 -4.43
C VAL A 45 -1.23 -3.31 -4.06
N TYR A 46 -1.90 -3.64 -2.96
CA TYR A 46 -2.03 -5.03 -2.52
C TYR A 46 -3.35 -5.63 -2.95
N SER A 47 -3.36 -6.92 -3.24
CA SER A 47 -4.56 -7.74 -3.38
C SER A 47 -4.55 -8.81 -2.29
N LEU A 48 -5.59 -8.84 -1.46
CA LEU A 48 -5.79 -9.83 -0.42
C LEU A 48 -7.09 -10.58 -0.70
N THR A 49 -6.97 -11.78 -1.20
CA THR A 49 -8.09 -12.67 -1.50
C THR A 49 -7.73 -14.11 -1.15
N SER A 50 -8.72 -14.89 -0.78
CA SER A 50 -8.50 -16.32 -0.51
C SER A 50 -8.13 -17.03 -1.80
N ASP A 51 -7.22 -18.01 -1.73
CA ASP A 51 -6.79 -18.84 -2.85
C ASP A 51 -6.48 -18.06 -4.15
N PRO A 52 -5.54 -17.10 -4.12
CA PRO A 52 -5.23 -16.23 -5.27
C PRO A 52 -4.58 -16.97 -6.44
N ALA A 53 -4.08 -18.17 -6.24
CA ALA A 53 -3.47 -19.01 -7.26
C ALA A 53 -4.44 -20.07 -7.84
N GLY A 54 -5.56 -20.31 -7.15
CA GLY A 54 -6.60 -21.27 -7.52
C GLY A 54 -7.92 -20.60 -7.91
N ALA A 55 -8.91 -20.65 -7.01
CA ALA A 55 -10.28 -20.20 -7.31
C ALA A 55 -10.38 -18.70 -7.68
N ASN A 56 -9.53 -17.85 -7.09
CA ASN A 56 -9.49 -16.41 -7.36
C ASN A 56 -8.35 -15.98 -8.30
N ARG A 57 -7.73 -16.93 -8.99
CA ARG A 57 -6.62 -16.65 -9.92
C ARG A 57 -7.00 -15.64 -11.00
N ASP A 58 -8.15 -15.79 -11.62
CA ASP A 58 -8.59 -14.91 -12.70
C ASP A 58 -8.92 -13.50 -12.23
N PHE A 59 -9.42 -13.37 -11.00
CA PHE A 59 -9.58 -12.10 -10.31
C PHE A 59 -8.24 -11.37 -10.13
N VAL A 60 -7.20 -12.07 -9.69
CA VAL A 60 -5.86 -11.51 -9.49
C VAL A 60 -5.15 -11.21 -10.81
N ASP A 61 -5.28 -12.09 -11.81
CA ASP A 61 -4.67 -11.89 -13.12
C ASP A 61 -5.32 -10.71 -13.86
N ALA A 62 -6.62 -10.48 -13.70
CA ALA A 62 -7.28 -9.32 -14.26
C ALA A 62 -6.81 -7.99 -13.64
N GLN A 63 -6.45 -7.99 -12.35
CA GLN A 63 -5.81 -6.83 -11.71
C GLN A 63 -4.43 -6.53 -12.33
N LYS A 64 -3.64 -7.58 -12.61
CA LYS A 64 -2.35 -7.44 -13.31
C LYS A 64 -2.54 -6.91 -14.74
N LEU A 65 -3.60 -7.37 -15.43
CA LEU A 65 -3.94 -6.87 -16.76
C LEU A 65 -4.25 -5.37 -16.71
N ALA A 66 -5.11 -4.92 -15.78
CA ALA A 66 -5.45 -3.51 -15.64
C ALA A 66 -4.21 -2.64 -15.35
N LEU A 67 -3.31 -3.12 -14.51
CA LEU A 67 -2.04 -2.44 -14.23
C LEU A 67 -1.13 -2.40 -15.47
N SER A 68 -1.06 -3.51 -16.22
CA SER A 68 -0.31 -3.59 -17.48
C SER A 68 -0.85 -2.62 -18.53
N ASP A 69 -2.16 -2.52 -18.66
CA ASP A 69 -2.84 -1.59 -19.58
C ASP A 69 -2.54 -0.12 -19.24
N ALA A 70 -2.35 0.17 -17.95
CA ALA A 70 -1.91 1.48 -17.47
C ALA A 70 -0.39 1.69 -17.56
N GLY A 71 0.36 0.76 -18.18
CA GLY A 71 1.82 0.83 -18.31
C GLY A 71 2.56 0.74 -16.98
N GLY A 72 2.00 0.07 -15.97
CA GLY A 72 2.58 -0.05 -14.64
C GLY A 72 2.60 1.25 -13.84
N ARG A 73 1.71 2.19 -14.16
CA ARG A 73 1.73 3.56 -13.62
C ARG A 73 0.35 4.09 -13.29
N ALA A 74 0.33 5.08 -12.38
CA ALA A 74 -0.83 5.92 -12.12
C ALA A 74 -0.35 7.38 -12.04
N GLY A 75 -0.72 8.19 -13.01
CA GLY A 75 -0.17 9.53 -13.16
C GLY A 75 1.37 9.52 -13.23
N ALA A 76 2.03 10.25 -12.35
CA ALA A 76 3.50 10.34 -12.30
C ALA A 76 4.18 9.19 -11.53
N LEU A 77 3.41 8.33 -10.85
CA LEU A 77 3.94 7.28 -9.98
C LEU A 77 4.05 5.95 -10.70
N ALA A 78 5.10 5.19 -10.42
CA ALA A 78 5.17 3.78 -10.72
C ALA A 78 4.33 3.01 -9.69
N VAL A 79 3.63 1.97 -10.13
CA VAL A 79 2.79 1.14 -9.26
C VAL A 79 3.29 -0.29 -9.26
N ASN A 80 3.66 -0.77 -8.08
CA ASN A 80 3.92 -2.18 -7.82
C ASN A 80 2.62 -2.87 -7.45
N PHE A 81 2.52 -4.15 -7.75
CA PHE A 81 1.41 -5.00 -7.35
C PHE A 81 1.89 -6.21 -6.59
N THR A 82 1.24 -6.49 -5.47
CA THR A 82 1.52 -7.68 -4.65
C THR A 82 0.21 -8.37 -4.30
N SER A 83 0.13 -9.66 -4.59
CA SER A 83 -0.99 -10.51 -4.15
C SER A 83 -0.58 -11.34 -2.95
N LEU A 84 -1.42 -11.35 -1.93
CA LEU A 84 -1.28 -12.19 -0.74
C LEU A 84 -2.50 -13.10 -0.63
N ASP A 85 -2.26 -14.33 -0.21
CA ASP A 85 -3.33 -15.21 0.23
C ASP A 85 -3.87 -14.68 1.57
N LEU A 86 -5.17 -14.43 1.60
CA LEU A 86 -5.85 -13.94 2.80
C LEU A 86 -6.01 -15.04 3.85
N GLY A 87 -6.00 -16.31 3.38
CA GLY A 87 -6.34 -17.44 4.24
C GLY A 87 -7.83 -17.54 4.53
N ASP A 88 -8.20 -18.54 5.29
CA ASP A 88 -9.60 -18.94 5.59
C ASP A 88 -9.97 -18.77 7.06
N ASP A 89 -9.03 -18.39 7.93
CA ASP A 89 -9.27 -18.10 9.34
C ASP A 89 -8.83 -16.69 9.75
N ASP A 90 -9.38 -16.20 10.86
CA ASP A 90 -9.16 -14.85 11.37
C ASP A 90 -7.69 -14.54 11.65
N THR A 91 -6.90 -15.55 12.06
CA THR A 91 -5.48 -15.38 12.37
C THR A 91 -4.69 -15.12 11.10
N LEU A 92 -4.87 -15.96 10.08
CA LEU A 92 -4.22 -15.81 8.77
C LEU A 92 -4.63 -14.49 8.11
N GLN A 93 -5.91 -14.14 8.18
CA GLN A 93 -6.43 -12.86 7.65
C GLN A 93 -5.77 -11.66 8.32
N ALA A 94 -5.65 -11.69 9.65
CA ALA A 94 -4.98 -10.62 10.38
C ALA A 94 -3.48 -10.55 10.07
N GLU A 95 -2.80 -11.68 9.88
CA GLU A 95 -1.39 -11.74 9.50
C GLU A 95 -1.17 -11.18 8.08
N ALA A 96 -2.01 -11.57 7.12
CA ALA A 96 -1.95 -11.08 5.75
C ALA A 96 -2.16 -9.54 5.71
N ALA A 97 -3.16 -9.03 6.44
CA ALA A 97 -3.43 -7.60 6.54
C ALA A 97 -2.24 -6.85 7.17
N ARG A 98 -1.70 -7.32 8.30
CA ARG A 98 -0.53 -6.71 8.94
C ARG A 98 0.70 -6.73 8.05
N ARG A 99 0.92 -7.81 7.31
CA ARG A 99 2.02 -7.92 6.35
C ARG A 99 1.91 -6.87 5.26
N ALA A 100 0.71 -6.68 4.68
CA ALA A 100 0.47 -5.63 3.69
C ALA A 100 0.70 -4.23 4.29
N ILE A 101 0.13 -3.95 5.48
CA ILE A 101 0.24 -2.65 6.15
C ILE A 101 1.70 -2.31 6.53
N SER A 102 2.54 -3.32 6.78
CA SER A 102 3.95 -3.12 7.11
C SER A 102 4.82 -2.66 5.93
N ASP A 103 4.32 -2.74 4.69
CA ASP A 103 5.03 -2.19 3.53
C ASP A 103 4.94 -0.65 3.55
N PRO A 104 6.07 0.08 3.66
CA PRO A 104 6.06 1.54 3.67
C PRO A 104 5.58 2.14 2.33
N GLN A 105 5.53 1.37 1.26
CA GLN A 105 5.06 1.80 -0.06
C GLN A 105 3.58 1.54 -0.32
N ILE A 106 2.86 0.86 0.60
CA ILE A 106 1.44 0.58 0.39
C ILE A 106 0.63 1.87 0.31
N ILE A 107 -0.20 1.98 -0.72
CA ILE A 107 -1.10 3.12 -0.95
C ILE A 107 -2.58 2.73 -0.88
N ALA A 108 -2.91 1.54 -1.34
CA ALA A 108 -4.27 1.02 -1.37
C ALA A 108 -4.27 -0.51 -1.37
N ALA A 109 -5.40 -1.11 -1.06
CA ALA A 109 -5.61 -2.55 -1.13
C ALA A 109 -6.94 -2.90 -1.81
N ILE A 110 -6.93 -4.00 -2.56
CA ILE A 110 -8.13 -4.71 -3.03
C ILE A 110 -8.31 -5.87 -2.09
N VAL A 111 -9.41 -5.93 -1.34
CA VAL A 111 -9.58 -6.90 -0.26
C VAL A 111 -10.93 -7.61 -0.32
N ASP A 112 -10.94 -8.88 0.04
CA ASP A 112 -12.15 -9.55 0.50
C ASP A 112 -12.45 -9.02 1.91
N ALA A 113 -13.22 -7.91 1.96
CA ALA A 113 -13.47 -7.17 3.19
C ALA A 113 -14.28 -7.99 4.20
N ASN A 114 -13.79 -8.01 5.43
CA ASN A 114 -14.43 -8.72 6.53
C ASN A 114 -14.17 -8.01 7.88
N THR A 115 -14.73 -8.54 8.96
CA THR A 115 -14.62 -7.95 10.31
C THR A 115 -13.20 -7.97 10.89
N VAL A 116 -12.26 -8.70 10.28
CA VAL A 116 -10.85 -8.74 10.69
C VAL A 116 -10.02 -7.73 9.92
N THR A 117 -10.14 -7.71 8.59
CA THR A 117 -9.29 -6.88 7.73
C THR A 117 -9.69 -5.42 7.76
N VAL A 118 -11.00 -5.11 7.77
CA VAL A 118 -11.50 -3.72 7.69
C VAL A 118 -10.97 -2.84 8.81
N PRO A 119 -11.03 -3.22 10.12
CA PRO A 119 -10.50 -2.38 11.18
C PRO A 119 -8.99 -2.15 11.07
N LEU A 120 -8.22 -3.15 10.63
CA LEU A 120 -6.77 -3.05 10.50
C LEU A 120 -6.37 -2.03 9.42
N PHE A 121 -6.98 -2.10 8.24
CA PHE A 121 -6.73 -1.15 7.16
C PHE A 121 -7.27 0.24 7.47
N ASN A 122 -8.41 0.35 8.16
CA ASN A 122 -8.94 1.63 8.63
C ASN A 122 -7.95 2.30 9.60
N ALA A 123 -7.45 1.57 10.59
CA ALA A 123 -6.45 2.09 11.53
C ALA A 123 -5.16 2.55 10.83
N ALA A 124 -4.79 1.90 9.72
CA ALA A 124 -3.65 2.28 8.89
C ALA A 124 -3.94 3.44 7.91
N GLY A 125 -5.18 3.93 7.84
CA GLY A 125 -5.60 4.99 6.93
C GLY A 125 -5.41 4.64 5.45
N LEU A 126 -5.70 3.39 5.07
CA LEU A 126 -5.51 2.87 3.71
C LEU A 126 -6.84 2.71 2.99
N LEU A 127 -6.89 3.14 1.73
CA LEU A 127 -8.02 2.85 0.85
C LEU A 127 -8.18 1.34 0.68
N GLN A 128 -9.39 0.86 0.92
CA GLN A 128 -9.79 -0.53 0.71
C GLN A 128 -10.87 -0.56 -0.37
N VAL A 129 -10.62 -1.24 -1.47
CA VAL A 129 -11.63 -1.50 -2.49
C VAL A 129 -12.09 -2.94 -2.35
N ALA A 130 -13.38 -3.14 -2.06
CA ALA A 130 -14.00 -4.44 -1.82
C ALA A 130 -14.95 -4.81 -2.98
N PRO A 131 -14.51 -5.62 -3.93
CA PRO A 131 -15.31 -5.96 -5.13
C PRO A 131 -16.45 -6.96 -4.86
N GLY A 132 -17.14 -6.87 -3.85
CA GLY A 132 -18.21 -7.79 -3.43
C GLY A 132 -18.45 -7.72 -1.93
N GLY A 133 -17.86 -6.70 -1.30
CA GLY A 133 -17.96 -6.49 0.13
C GLY A 133 -19.37 -6.15 0.60
N ASP A 134 -19.66 -6.46 1.85
CA ASP A 134 -20.91 -6.07 2.51
C ASP A 134 -20.90 -4.55 2.74
N ALA A 135 -21.90 -3.85 2.20
CA ALA A 135 -22.08 -2.42 2.41
C ALA A 135 -22.17 -2.01 3.88
N ARG A 136 -22.55 -2.93 4.78
CA ARG A 136 -22.57 -2.71 6.22
C ARG A 136 -21.18 -2.47 6.80
N LEU A 137 -20.12 -3.08 6.23
CA LEU A 137 -18.74 -2.87 6.64
C LEU A 137 -18.22 -1.47 6.27
N ALA A 138 -18.79 -0.86 5.23
CA ALA A 138 -18.45 0.49 4.80
C ALA A 138 -19.16 1.59 5.62
N SER A 139 -20.16 1.23 6.43
CA SER A 139 -21.12 2.18 7.01
C SER A 139 -20.94 2.42 8.51
N ASP A 140 -19.99 1.79 9.20
CA ASP A 140 -19.79 2.03 10.63
C ASP A 140 -18.81 3.18 10.88
N PRO A 141 -19.33 4.41 11.18
CA PRO A 141 -18.50 5.58 11.45
C PRO A 141 -17.74 5.49 12.78
N ASN A 142 -18.09 4.53 13.67
CA ASN A 142 -17.45 4.41 14.98
C ASN A 142 -16.12 3.67 14.94
N GLU A 143 -15.84 2.95 13.84
CA GLU A 143 -14.62 2.20 13.65
C GLU A 143 -13.53 2.98 12.87
N LEU A 144 -13.77 4.26 12.57
CA LEU A 144 -12.88 5.06 11.74
C LEU A 144 -12.08 6.05 12.59
N PRO A 145 -10.79 5.82 12.84
CA PRO A 145 -9.94 6.75 13.62
C PRO A 145 -9.88 8.17 13.05
N SER A 146 -10.18 8.32 11.75
CA SER A 146 -10.13 9.62 11.03
C SER A 146 -11.52 10.21 10.73
N GLY A 147 -12.62 9.55 11.13
CA GLY A 147 -13.98 9.98 10.80
C GLY A 147 -14.36 9.85 9.32
N LYS A 148 -13.50 9.27 8.49
CA LYS A 148 -13.78 9.05 7.05
C LYS A 148 -13.72 7.56 6.73
N PRO A 149 -14.67 7.02 5.93
CA PRO A 149 -14.59 5.65 5.48
C PRO A 149 -13.34 5.44 4.61
N THR A 150 -12.59 4.38 4.89
CA THR A 150 -11.47 3.96 4.05
C THR A 150 -11.85 2.83 3.10
N ILE A 151 -13.01 2.23 3.31
CA ILE A 151 -13.54 1.14 2.49
C ILE A 151 -14.52 1.67 1.45
N ALA A 152 -14.33 1.26 0.22
CA ALA A 152 -15.22 1.54 -0.89
C ALA A 152 -15.70 0.23 -1.50
N ILE A 153 -17.02 0.09 -1.63
CA ILE A 153 -17.60 -0.99 -2.42
C ILE A 153 -17.41 -0.63 -3.90
N LEU A 154 -16.88 -1.56 -4.65
CA LEU A 154 -16.69 -1.35 -6.09
C LEU A 154 -18.03 -1.06 -6.75
N GLY A 155 -18.13 0.10 -7.39
CA GLY A 155 -19.30 0.50 -8.15
C GLY A 155 -19.51 -0.36 -9.40
N THR A 156 -20.65 -0.19 -10.04
CA THR A 156 -20.94 -0.79 -11.34
C THR A 156 -20.15 -0.05 -12.42
N GLY A 157 -19.18 -0.73 -13.01
CA GLY A 157 -18.41 -0.26 -14.16
C GLY A 157 -18.50 -1.29 -15.29
N ALA A 158 -18.03 -0.91 -16.47
CA ALA A 158 -17.86 -1.83 -17.58
C ALA A 158 -16.37 -1.96 -17.92
N THR A 159 -15.94 -3.18 -18.13
CA THR A 159 -14.62 -3.46 -18.68
C THR A 159 -14.54 -2.95 -20.13
N PRO A 160 -13.33 -2.68 -20.64
CA PRO A 160 -13.17 -2.35 -22.07
C PRO A 160 -13.79 -3.42 -22.98
N PRO A 161 -14.35 -3.06 -24.14
CA PRO A 161 -15.01 -4.01 -25.03
C PRO A 161 -14.12 -5.18 -25.50
N ASP A 162 -12.82 -5.01 -25.43
CA ASP A 162 -11.83 -6.01 -25.82
C ASP A 162 -11.17 -6.72 -24.61
N PHE A 163 -11.74 -6.60 -23.42
CA PHE A 163 -11.20 -7.18 -22.17
C PHE A 163 -10.95 -8.68 -22.28
N GLU A 164 -11.96 -9.45 -22.71
CA GLU A 164 -11.85 -10.92 -22.83
C GLU A 164 -10.71 -11.32 -23.77
N ARG A 165 -10.63 -10.69 -24.94
CA ARG A 165 -9.57 -10.96 -25.93
C ARG A 165 -8.18 -10.66 -25.32
N ARG A 166 -8.03 -9.53 -24.62
CA ARG A 166 -6.75 -9.14 -24.00
C ARG A 166 -6.38 -10.04 -22.84
N PHE A 167 -7.36 -10.45 -22.04
CA PHE A 167 -7.16 -11.41 -20.97
C PHE A 167 -6.67 -12.75 -21.53
N GLN A 168 -7.33 -13.27 -22.58
CA GLN A 168 -6.91 -14.49 -23.23
C GLN A 168 -5.51 -14.39 -23.85
N GLN A 169 -5.18 -13.25 -24.45
CA GLN A 169 -3.83 -13.01 -25.01
C GLN A 169 -2.75 -12.98 -23.90
N ALA A 170 -3.06 -12.39 -22.75
CA ALA A 170 -2.11 -12.25 -21.65
C ALA A 170 -1.90 -13.57 -20.87
N PHE A 171 -2.97 -14.36 -20.68
CA PHE A 171 -2.97 -15.50 -19.77
C PHE A 171 -3.24 -16.86 -20.44
N GLY A 172 -3.53 -16.88 -21.76
CA GLY A 172 -3.74 -18.10 -22.52
C GLY A 172 -5.06 -18.83 -22.21
N ARG A 173 -6.02 -18.18 -21.58
CA ARG A 173 -7.34 -18.72 -21.22
C ARG A 173 -8.39 -17.63 -21.19
N GLU A 174 -9.66 -18.02 -21.28
CA GLU A 174 -10.78 -17.09 -21.10
C GLU A 174 -10.89 -16.61 -19.65
N PRO A 175 -11.38 -15.37 -19.41
CA PRO A 175 -11.59 -14.86 -18.08
C PRO A 175 -12.70 -15.61 -17.36
N GLY A 176 -12.43 -16.11 -16.17
CA GLY A 176 -13.40 -16.77 -15.31
C GLY A 176 -14.15 -15.80 -14.39
N ALA A 177 -14.90 -16.37 -13.45
CA ALA A 177 -15.69 -15.60 -12.50
C ALA A 177 -14.81 -14.60 -11.70
N GLY A 178 -15.27 -13.38 -11.56
CA GLY A 178 -14.57 -12.33 -10.82
C GLY A 178 -13.50 -11.56 -11.59
N ALA A 179 -13.07 -12.02 -12.77
CA ALA A 179 -12.04 -11.35 -13.57
C ALA A 179 -12.40 -9.88 -13.87
N GLU A 180 -13.61 -9.62 -14.35
CA GLU A 180 -14.06 -8.25 -14.61
C GLU A 180 -14.00 -7.36 -13.36
N ARG A 181 -14.44 -7.88 -12.22
CA ARG A 181 -14.39 -7.15 -10.94
C ARG A 181 -12.95 -6.87 -10.50
N GLY A 182 -12.05 -7.82 -10.70
CA GLY A 182 -10.62 -7.64 -10.45
C GLY A 182 -10.02 -6.53 -11.31
N TYR A 183 -10.32 -6.52 -12.60
CA TYR A 183 -9.88 -5.48 -13.53
C TYR A 183 -10.38 -4.09 -13.11
N LEU A 184 -11.68 -3.97 -12.85
CA LEU A 184 -12.32 -2.71 -12.48
C LEU A 184 -11.81 -2.19 -11.11
N ALA A 185 -11.57 -3.08 -10.16
CA ALA A 185 -11.03 -2.70 -8.85
C ALA A 185 -9.64 -2.07 -9.00
N MET A 186 -8.75 -2.68 -9.75
CA MET A 186 -7.43 -2.11 -10.01
C MET A 186 -7.52 -0.81 -10.80
N GLN A 187 -8.33 -0.77 -11.86
CA GLN A 187 -8.53 0.43 -12.67
C GLN A 187 -9.02 1.61 -11.82
N SER A 188 -9.97 1.38 -10.90
CA SER A 188 -10.50 2.42 -10.02
C SER A 188 -9.45 2.98 -9.05
N ILE A 189 -8.60 2.10 -8.50
CA ILE A 189 -7.47 2.52 -7.65
C ILE A 189 -6.44 3.33 -8.45
N LEU A 190 -6.07 2.87 -9.64
CA LEU A 190 -5.11 3.58 -10.49
C LEU A 190 -5.63 4.98 -10.86
N LYS A 191 -6.94 5.08 -11.14
CA LYS A 191 -7.60 6.35 -11.38
C LYS A 191 -7.53 7.26 -10.14
N ALA A 192 -7.86 6.75 -8.96
CA ALA A 192 -7.81 7.52 -7.72
C ALA A 192 -6.40 8.04 -7.41
N ILE A 193 -5.35 7.22 -7.62
CA ILE A 193 -3.95 7.62 -7.46
C ILE A 193 -3.60 8.73 -8.46
N ALA A 194 -4.06 8.63 -9.72
CA ALA A 194 -3.77 9.62 -10.75
C ALA A 194 -4.49 10.96 -10.52
N ASP A 195 -5.73 10.91 -10.01
CA ASP A 195 -6.58 12.09 -9.78
C ASP A 195 -6.29 12.77 -8.43
N ALA A 196 -5.66 12.05 -7.50
CA ALA A 196 -5.32 12.59 -6.19
C ALA A 196 -4.37 13.81 -6.31
N ARG A 197 -4.55 14.83 -5.46
CA ARG A 197 -3.65 15.99 -5.36
C ARG A 197 -2.20 15.57 -5.13
N ALA A 198 -2.02 14.48 -4.37
CA ALA A 198 -0.75 13.83 -4.13
C ALA A 198 -0.99 12.31 -4.16
N GLY A 199 -0.73 11.64 -5.27
CA GLY A 199 -1.01 10.20 -5.45
C GLY A 199 -0.17 9.29 -4.54
N ASN A 200 0.87 9.82 -3.89
CA ASN A 200 1.65 9.12 -2.87
C ASN A 200 1.20 9.45 -1.42
N ASP A 201 0.08 10.14 -1.26
CA ASP A 201 -0.53 10.44 0.04
C ASP A 201 -1.83 9.68 0.20
N ARG A 202 -1.93 8.84 1.24
CA ARG A 202 -3.05 7.93 1.46
C ARG A 202 -4.38 8.68 1.60
N THR A 203 -4.40 9.76 2.34
CA THR A 203 -5.61 10.58 2.53
C THR A 203 -6.07 11.19 1.21
N SER A 204 -5.14 11.73 0.43
CA SER A 204 -5.45 12.30 -0.89
C SER A 204 -6.01 11.26 -1.86
N VAL A 205 -5.54 10.01 -1.81
CA VAL A 205 -6.04 8.90 -2.64
C VAL A 205 -7.45 8.47 -2.19
N ILE A 206 -7.69 8.38 -0.87
CA ILE A 206 -9.03 8.11 -0.33
C ILE A 206 -10.02 9.19 -0.76
N ASP A 207 -9.64 10.46 -0.60
CA ASP A 207 -10.48 11.60 -1.00
C ASP A 207 -10.80 11.57 -2.51
N ALA A 208 -9.81 11.25 -3.34
CA ALA A 208 -10.01 11.16 -4.80
C ALA A 208 -10.89 9.97 -5.22
N TYR A 209 -10.88 8.88 -4.46
CA TYR A 209 -11.71 7.71 -4.74
C TYR A 209 -13.18 7.92 -4.33
N LEU A 210 -13.42 8.63 -3.22
CA LEU A 210 -14.75 8.79 -2.62
C LEU A 210 -15.51 10.03 -3.11
N ASN A 211 -14.89 10.92 -3.87
CA ASN A 211 -15.50 12.12 -4.47
C ASN A 211 -15.66 11.96 -6.00
#